data_901c1a6e97a29455fb8c8fc9db3f6d03
#
_entry.id   901c1a6e97a29455fb8c8fc9db3f6d03
#
_cell.length_a   1.000
_cell.length_b   1.000
_cell.length_c   1.000
_cell.angle_alpha   90.00
_cell.angle_beta   90.00
_cell.angle_gamma   90.00
#
_symmetry.space_group_name_H-M   'P 1'
#
loop_
_entity.id
_entity.type
_entity.pdbx_description
1 polymer ?
#
loop_
_entity_poly.entity_id
_entity_poly.type
_entity_poly.pdbx_seq_one_letter_code
_entity_poly.pdbx_strand_id
1 'polypeptide(L)'
;MMGHRQVEQAALFYEFSLERHVPPDHLLRSIDRFVELSDIRRELTPFYSSTGRPSIDPELMIRMLMIGYCFGIRSERRLCEEVHLNLAYRWFCRLGLNGPVPDHSTFSKNRHGRFRQSDLLRRLFDTVLQRCIREGLVGGENFAVDASLIRADANRQKGIEGEKGLPPEATGRAVEESGCT
;
A
#
# COMPACT_ATOMS: atom_id res chain seq x y z
N MET A 1 11.84 -34.44 24.43
CA MET A 1 13.29 -34.56 24.13
C MET A 1 13.77 -33.18 23.71
N MET A 2 14.87 -32.67 24.28
CA MET A 2 15.43 -31.37 23.92
C MET A 2 16.15 -31.47 22.56
N GLY A 3 15.91 -30.53 21.65
CA GLY A 3 16.59 -30.48 20.36
C GLY A 3 18.10 -30.18 20.48
N HIS A 4 18.87 -30.52 19.45
CA HIS A 4 20.29 -30.22 19.43
C HIS A 4 20.51 -28.69 19.36
N ARG A 5 21.55 -28.23 20.08
CA ARG A 5 21.98 -26.83 20.00
C ARG A 5 22.47 -26.51 18.58
N GLN A 6 21.97 -25.43 18.00
CA GLN A 6 22.49 -24.92 16.72
C GLN A 6 23.92 -24.38 16.93
N VAL A 7 24.80 -24.71 16.04
CA VAL A 7 26.19 -24.19 16.02
C VAL A 7 26.25 -23.07 14.99
N GLU A 8 26.80 -21.93 15.38
CA GLU A 8 27.03 -20.82 14.48
C GLU A 8 27.98 -21.24 13.35
N GLN A 9 27.58 -21.00 12.11
CA GLN A 9 28.38 -21.38 10.96
C GLN A 9 29.48 -20.35 10.69
N ALA A 10 30.72 -20.72 10.95
CA ALA A 10 31.92 -19.93 10.61
C ALA A 10 32.31 -20.17 9.15
N ALA A 11 31.54 -19.66 8.19
CA ALA A 11 31.93 -19.76 6.78
C ALA A 11 32.59 -18.47 6.32
N LEU A 12 33.76 -18.56 5.68
CA LEU A 12 34.47 -17.44 5.06
C LEU A 12 33.77 -16.93 3.80
N PHE A 13 33.08 -17.83 3.09
CA PHE A 13 32.29 -17.50 1.90
C PHE A 13 30.90 -18.13 2.02
N TYR A 14 29.88 -17.32 1.82
CA TYR A 14 28.50 -17.75 1.92
C TYR A 14 27.70 -17.27 0.72
N GLU A 15 27.22 -18.21 -0.10
CA GLU A 15 26.28 -17.90 -1.16
C GLU A 15 24.87 -17.81 -0.60
N PHE A 16 24.34 -16.60 -0.47
CA PHE A 16 23.00 -16.33 0.01
C PHE A 16 22.10 -15.81 -1.09
N SER A 17 20.90 -16.38 -1.22
CA SER A 17 19.87 -15.93 -2.16
C SER A 17 18.57 -15.68 -1.42
N LEU A 18 18.06 -14.43 -1.49
CA LEU A 18 16.74 -14.10 -0.96
C LEU A 18 15.64 -14.95 -1.60
N GLU A 19 15.77 -15.24 -2.90
CA GLU A 19 14.82 -16.06 -3.64
C GLU A 19 14.72 -17.48 -3.06
N ARG A 20 15.84 -18.09 -2.71
CA ARG A 20 15.88 -19.43 -2.09
C ARG A 20 15.52 -19.41 -0.59
N HIS A 21 15.73 -18.26 0.07
CA HIS A 21 15.50 -18.12 1.51
C HIS A 21 14.02 -18.01 1.85
N VAL A 22 13.23 -17.29 1.04
CA VAL A 22 11.78 -17.13 1.28
C VAL A 22 11.05 -18.42 0.94
N PRO A 23 10.29 -19.03 1.87
CA PRO A 23 9.55 -20.27 1.63
C PRO A 23 8.60 -20.18 0.43
N PRO A 24 8.40 -21.27 -0.33
CA PRO A 24 7.56 -21.29 -1.52
C PRO A 24 6.07 -21.04 -1.23
N ASP A 25 5.61 -21.37 -0.03
CA ASP A 25 4.25 -21.19 0.49
C ASP A 25 4.03 -19.85 1.20
N HIS A 26 5.04 -18.97 1.24
CA HIS A 26 4.92 -17.68 1.90
C HIS A 26 3.89 -16.78 1.21
N LEU A 27 3.02 -16.11 2.00
CA LEU A 27 1.94 -15.23 1.50
C LEU A 27 2.41 -14.22 0.45
N LEU A 28 3.57 -13.60 0.66
CA LEU A 28 4.10 -12.61 -0.28
C LEU A 28 4.41 -13.21 -1.67
N ARG A 29 4.70 -14.50 -1.79
CA ARG A 29 4.85 -15.16 -3.09
C ARG A 29 3.52 -15.26 -3.83
N SER A 30 2.45 -15.55 -3.12
CA SER A 30 1.11 -15.57 -3.70
C SER A 30 0.69 -14.17 -4.14
N ILE A 31 0.93 -13.16 -3.32
CA ILE A 31 0.66 -11.76 -3.66
C ILE A 31 1.50 -11.33 -4.88
N ASP A 32 2.78 -11.64 -4.91
CA ASP A 32 3.69 -11.26 -6.01
C ASP A 32 3.25 -11.83 -7.36
N ARG A 33 2.73 -13.06 -7.38
CA ARG A 33 2.17 -13.68 -8.60
C ARG A 33 0.84 -13.07 -9.04
N PHE A 34 0.09 -12.55 -8.08
CA PHE A 34 -1.24 -12.01 -8.34
C PHE A 34 -1.21 -10.56 -8.80
N VAL A 35 -0.26 -9.76 -8.33
CA VAL A 35 -0.21 -8.32 -8.54
C VAL A 35 0.73 -7.98 -9.70
N GLU A 36 0.18 -7.38 -10.75
CA GLU A 36 0.92 -6.87 -11.90
C GLU A 36 1.24 -5.37 -11.67
N LEU A 37 2.53 -5.03 -11.58
CA LEU A 37 3.02 -3.68 -11.33
C LEU A 37 3.92 -3.13 -12.45
N SER A 38 4.06 -3.84 -13.57
CA SER A 38 4.98 -3.48 -14.66
C SER A 38 4.72 -2.08 -15.23
N ASP A 39 3.46 -1.66 -15.31
CA ASP A 39 3.06 -0.39 -15.91
C ASP A 39 3.10 0.82 -14.95
N ILE A 40 3.23 0.58 -13.66
CA ILE A 40 3.18 1.63 -12.63
C ILE A 40 4.21 2.74 -12.86
N ARG A 41 5.41 2.39 -13.28
CA ARG A 41 6.46 3.39 -13.56
C ARG A 41 6.07 4.32 -14.70
N ARG A 42 5.49 3.77 -15.77
CA ARG A 42 5.02 4.55 -16.93
C ARG A 42 3.88 5.48 -16.54
N GLU A 43 2.93 4.99 -15.78
CA GLU A 43 1.76 5.76 -15.33
C GLU A 43 2.12 6.89 -14.37
N LEU A 44 3.11 6.69 -13.51
CA LEU A 44 3.53 7.68 -12.54
C LEU A 44 4.60 8.65 -13.05
N THR A 45 5.17 8.42 -14.23
CA THR A 45 6.18 9.31 -14.82
C THR A 45 5.75 10.79 -14.82
N PRO A 46 4.50 11.16 -15.16
CA PRO A 46 4.08 12.57 -15.15
C PRO A 46 4.14 13.27 -13.79
N PHE A 47 4.11 12.48 -12.70
CA PHE A 47 4.16 12.99 -11.32
C PHE A 47 5.60 13.08 -10.76
N TYR A 48 6.60 12.68 -11.54
CA TYR A 48 8.00 12.75 -11.17
C TYR A 48 8.70 13.86 -11.96
N SER A 49 9.49 14.67 -11.26
CA SER A 49 10.31 15.70 -11.92
C SER A 49 11.42 15.05 -12.73
N SER A 50 11.73 15.63 -13.89
CA SER A 50 12.87 15.23 -14.73
C SER A 50 14.22 15.75 -14.18
N THR A 51 14.18 16.64 -13.19
CA THR A 51 15.37 17.28 -12.61
C THR A 51 15.42 17.12 -11.10
N GLY A 52 16.60 17.20 -10.52
CA GLY A 52 16.82 17.13 -9.06
C GLY A 52 17.20 15.74 -8.56
N ARG A 53 17.21 15.58 -7.23
CA ARG A 53 17.57 14.30 -6.57
C ARG A 53 16.56 13.22 -6.89
N PRO A 54 16.99 12.01 -7.27
CA PRO A 54 16.10 10.87 -7.46
C PRO A 54 15.20 10.62 -6.24
N SER A 55 13.92 10.43 -6.48
CA SER A 55 12.94 10.10 -5.45
C SER A 55 12.77 8.58 -5.32
N ILE A 56 11.92 8.14 -4.39
CA ILE A 56 11.61 6.72 -4.18
C ILE A 56 11.00 6.15 -5.46
N ASP A 57 11.43 4.94 -5.83
CA ASP A 57 10.82 4.17 -6.91
C ASP A 57 9.33 3.90 -6.59
N PRO A 58 8.42 4.20 -7.53
CA PRO A 58 7.00 3.97 -7.31
C PRO A 58 6.63 2.51 -7.07
N GLU A 59 7.27 1.57 -7.74
CA GLU A 59 7.02 0.15 -7.51
C GLU A 59 7.42 -0.26 -6.09
N LEU A 60 8.60 0.16 -5.62
CA LEU A 60 9.03 -0.07 -4.24
C LEU A 60 8.02 0.50 -3.23
N MET A 61 7.52 1.72 -3.48
CA MET A 61 6.53 2.36 -2.64
C MET A 61 5.24 1.52 -2.50
N ILE A 62 4.71 1.03 -3.63
CA ILE A 62 3.49 0.22 -3.65
C ILE A 62 3.71 -1.11 -2.93
N ARG A 63 4.83 -1.78 -3.19
CA ARG A 63 5.17 -3.05 -2.52
C ARG A 63 5.29 -2.87 -1.00
N MET A 64 5.90 -1.79 -0.54
CA MET A 64 5.95 -1.45 0.89
C MET A 64 4.55 -1.19 1.47
N LEU A 65 3.69 -0.44 0.77
CA LEU A 65 2.30 -0.22 1.20
C LEU A 65 1.52 -1.53 1.32
N MET A 66 1.69 -2.44 0.35
CA MET A 66 1.05 -3.75 0.39
C MET A 66 1.48 -4.57 1.62
N ILE A 67 2.78 -4.57 1.95
CA ILE A 67 3.28 -5.17 3.20
C ILE A 67 2.58 -4.54 4.40
N GLY A 68 2.52 -3.21 4.45
CA GLY A 68 1.86 -2.48 5.55
C GLY A 68 0.41 -2.92 5.75
N TYR A 69 -0.36 -3.03 4.67
CA TYR A 69 -1.75 -3.47 4.72
C TYR A 69 -1.90 -4.96 5.06
N CYS A 70 -1.15 -5.83 4.40
CA CYS A 70 -1.29 -7.29 4.58
C CYS A 70 -0.83 -7.75 5.97
N PHE A 71 0.15 -7.08 6.57
CA PHE A 71 0.70 -7.43 7.88
C PHE A 71 0.28 -6.48 9.01
N GLY A 72 -0.65 -5.58 8.76
CA GLY A 72 -1.20 -4.67 9.77
C GLY A 72 -0.20 -3.64 10.32
N ILE A 73 0.84 -3.28 9.56
CA ILE A 73 1.86 -2.31 9.98
C ILE A 73 1.38 -0.89 9.64
N ARG A 74 0.74 -0.24 10.60
CA ARG A 74 0.15 1.09 10.40
C ARG A 74 1.15 2.24 10.44
N SER A 75 2.25 2.08 11.19
CA SER A 75 3.28 3.11 11.31
C SER A 75 4.25 3.05 10.14
N GLU A 76 4.39 4.14 9.41
CA GLU A 76 5.33 4.25 8.28
C GLU A 76 6.80 4.11 8.72
N ARG A 77 7.14 4.61 9.91
CA ARG A 77 8.47 4.41 10.49
C ARG A 77 8.72 2.93 10.71
N ARG A 78 7.79 2.24 11.40
CA ARG A 78 7.91 0.81 11.66
C ARG A 78 7.93 0.01 10.35
N LEU A 79 7.14 0.40 9.34
CA LEU A 79 7.16 -0.25 8.04
C LEU A 79 8.55 -0.19 7.39
N CYS A 80 9.20 0.97 7.39
CA CYS A 80 10.55 1.12 6.87
C CYS A 80 11.57 0.27 7.66
N GLU A 81 11.47 0.24 8.99
CA GLU A 81 12.32 -0.59 9.86
C GLU A 81 12.11 -2.09 9.59
N GLU A 82 10.87 -2.54 9.51
CA GLU A 82 10.53 -3.95 9.23
C GLU A 82 11.01 -4.36 7.82
N VAL A 83 10.83 -3.54 6.80
CA VAL A 83 11.37 -3.81 5.46
C VAL A 83 12.89 -3.84 5.46
N HIS A 84 13.54 -3.05 6.32
CA HIS A 84 14.99 -3.08 6.45
C HIS A 84 15.50 -4.40 7.03
N LEU A 85 14.81 -4.97 8.02
CA LEU A 85 15.27 -6.12 8.79
C LEU A 85 14.73 -7.46 8.28
N ASN A 86 13.53 -7.49 7.70
CA ASN A 86 12.88 -8.73 7.29
C ASN A 86 13.26 -9.12 5.86
N LEU A 87 13.86 -10.28 5.69
CA LEU A 87 14.35 -10.77 4.40
C LEU A 87 13.21 -11.07 3.41
N ALA A 88 12.05 -11.53 3.87
CA ALA A 88 10.91 -11.77 2.99
C ALA A 88 10.31 -10.44 2.48
N TYR A 89 10.32 -9.40 3.30
CA TYR A 89 9.89 -8.07 2.88
C TYR A 89 10.87 -7.45 1.89
N ARG A 90 12.19 -7.61 2.12
CA ARG A 90 13.22 -7.18 1.15
C ARG A 90 13.06 -7.89 -0.19
N TRP A 91 12.85 -9.21 -0.15
CA TRP A 91 12.60 -10.00 -1.35
C TRP A 91 11.38 -9.48 -2.13
N PHE A 92 10.25 -9.29 -1.46
CA PHE A 92 9.03 -8.78 -2.07
C PHE A 92 9.20 -7.36 -2.62
N CYS A 93 9.96 -6.52 -1.95
CA CYS A 93 10.29 -5.15 -2.36
C CYS A 93 11.38 -5.08 -3.45
N ARG A 94 11.87 -6.20 -3.97
CA ARG A 94 12.97 -6.26 -4.95
C ARG A 94 14.27 -5.59 -4.44
N LEU A 95 14.49 -5.59 -3.15
CA LEU A 95 15.69 -5.05 -2.52
C LEU A 95 16.68 -6.18 -2.23
N GLY A 96 17.91 -6.02 -2.70
CA GLY A 96 19.02 -6.87 -2.26
C GLY A 96 19.40 -6.60 -0.80
N LEU A 97 20.31 -7.41 -0.22
CA LEU A 97 20.74 -7.27 1.18
C LEU A 97 21.26 -5.86 1.51
N ASN A 98 21.97 -5.24 0.58
CA ASN A 98 22.53 -3.89 0.71
C ASN A 98 21.64 -2.80 0.10
N GLY A 99 20.46 -3.16 -0.46
CA GLY A 99 19.54 -2.22 -1.06
C GLY A 99 19.01 -1.21 -0.03
N PRO A 100 19.08 0.11 -0.31
CA PRO A 100 18.62 1.12 0.63
C PRO A 100 17.09 1.08 0.75
N VAL A 101 16.60 1.07 1.99
CA VAL A 101 15.19 1.27 2.29
C VAL A 101 14.94 2.77 2.45
N PRO A 102 13.84 3.31 1.93
CA PRO A 102 13.51 4.71 2.06
C PRO A 102 13.40 5.15 3.53
N ASP A 103 13.83 6.38 3.83
CA ASP A 103 13.53 7.01 5.11
C ASP A 103 12.02 7.26 5.23
N HIS A 104 11.48 7.08 6.44
CA HIS A 104 10.05 7.20 6.72
C HIS A 104 9.48 8.59 6.37
N SER A 105 10.25 9.67 6.53
CA SER A 105 9.79 11.02 6.18
C SER A 105 9.67 11.21 4.68
N THR A 106 10.60 10.64 3.92
CA THR A 106 10.54 10.64 2.44
C THR A 106 9.39 9.75 1.95
N PHE A 107 9.18 8.59 2.59
CA PHE A 107 8.07 7.70 2.31
C PHE A 107 6.73 8.41 2.54
N SER A 108 6.54 9.03 3.69
CA SER A 108 5.34 9.79 4.05
C SER A 108 5.04 10.93 3.08
N LYS A 109 6.03 11.76 2.74
CA LYS A 109 5.88 12.84 1.77
C LYS A 109 5.43 12.36 0.39
N ASN A 110 5.94 11.23 -0.08
CA ASN A 110 5.51 10.66 -1.36
C ASN A 110 4.09 10.10 -1.27
N ARG A 111 3.75 9.37 -0.20
CA ARG A 111 2.42 8.79 0.00
C ARG A 111 1.33 9.87 0.03
N HIS A 112 1.50 10.87 0.88
CA HIS A 112 0.49 11.91 1.10
C HIS A 112 0.50 13.03 0.05
N GLY A 113 1.59 13.18 -0.69
CA GLY A 113 1.71 14.12 -1.79
C GLY A 113 1.39 13.48 -3.14
N ARG A 114 2.42 12.99 -3.78
CA ARG A 114 2.43 12.51 -5.17
C ARG A 114 1.40 11.41 -5.47
N PHE A 115 1.31 10.40 -4.59
CA PHE A 115 0.38 9.28 -4.80
C PHE A 115 -1.08 9.66 -4.56
N ARG A 116 -1.35 10.59 -3.65
CA ARG A 116 -2.71 11.08 -3.39
C ARG A 116 -3.31 11.76 -4.62
N GLN A 117 -2.49 12.40 -5.43
CA GLN A 117 -2.94 13.15 -6.63
C GLN A 117 -3.09 12.28 -7.88
N SER A 118 -2.58 11.04 -7.86
CA SER A 118 -2.41 10.22 -9.06
C SER A 118 -3.54 9.21 -9.34
N ASP A 119 -4.59 9.12 -8.52
CA ASP A 119 -5.61 8.07 -8.55
C ASP A 119 -5.05 6.62 -8.63
N LEU A 120 -3.74 6.47 -8.39
CA LEU A 120 -3.03 5.20 -8.55
C LEU A 120 -3.61 4.10 -7.67
N LEU A 121 -3.87 4.41 -6.40
CA LEU A 121 -4.38 3.42 -5.46
C LEU A 121 -5.77 2.93 -5.86
N ARG A 122 -6.61 3.81 -6.42
CA ARG A 122 -7.91 3.45 -6.95
C ARG A 122 -7.79 2.52 -8.14
N ARG A 123 -6.93 2.85 -9.12
CA ARG A 123 -6.69 1.99 -10.29
C ARG A 123 -6.10 0.64 -9.92
N LEU A 124 -5.17 0.61 -8.97
CA LEU A 124 -4.63 -0.64 -8.45
C LEU A 124 -5.72 -1.50 -7.81
N PHE A 125 -6.58 -0.89 -6.99
CA PHE A 125 -7.74 -1.55 -6.40
C PHE A 125 -8.68 -2.11 -7.49
N ASP A 126 -9.04 -1.29 -8.48
CA ASP A 126 -9.89 -1.71 -9.59
C ASP A 126 -9.27 -2.87 -10.38
N THR A 127 -7.96 -2.85 -10.61
CA THR A 127 -7.23 -3.94 -11.29
C THR A 127 -7.30 -5.24 -10.50
N VAL A 128 -7.06 -5.17 -9.19
CA VAL A 128 -7.15 -6.34 -8.29
C VAL A 128 -8.59 -6.86 -8.23
N LEU A 129 -9.56 -5.97 -8.09
CA LEU A 129 -10.98 -6.32 -8.06
C LEU A 129 -11.43 -7.03 -9.36
N GLN A 130 -11.07 -6.47 -10.51
CA GLN A 130 -11.37 -7.09 -11.82
C GLN A 130 -10.76 -8.47 -11.95
N ARG A 131 -9.56 -8.67 -11.41
CA ARG A 131 -8.94 -9.99 -11.38
C ARG A 131 -9.68 -10.94 -10.46
N CYS A 132 -10.08 -10.51 -9.28
CA CYS A 132 -10.88 -11.31 -8.35
C CYS A 132 -12.23 -11.73 -8.97
N ILE A 133 -12.89 -10.84 -9.70
CA ILE A 133 -14.13 -11.13 -10.43
C ILE A 133 -13.89 -12.20 -11.51
N ARG A 134 -12.82 -12.05 -12.32
CA ARG A 134 -12.48 -13.03 -13.37
C ARG A 134 -12.14 -14.41 -12.82
N GLU A 135 -11.55 -14.48 -11.66
CA GLU A 135 -11.19 -15.72 -10.96
C GLU A 135 -12.37 -16.30 -10.14
N GLY A 136 -13.56 -15.65 -10.17
CA GLY A 136 -14.74 -16.08 -9.44
C GLY A 136 -14.65 -15.95 -7.92
N LEU A 137 -13.70 -15.16 -7.41
CA LEU A 137 -13.50 -14.93 -5.98
C LEU A 137 -14.47 -13.89 -5.40
N VAL A 138 -15.05 -13.06 -6.27
CA VAL A 138 -16.02 -12.03 -5.91
C VAL A 138 -17.22 -12.17 -6.83
N GLY A 139 -18.39 -12.49 -6.25
CA GLY A 139 -19.69 -12.45 -6.94
C GLY A 139 -20.34 -11.08 -6.75
N GLY A 140 -21.05 -10.60 -7.77
CA GLY A 140 -21.76 -9.30 -7.70
C GLY A 140 -23.13 -9.36 -7.04
N GLU A 141 -23.51 -10.48 -6.40
CA GLU A 141 -24.89 -10.72 -5.92
C GLU A 141 -25.18 -10.06 -4.56
N ASN A 142 -24.17 -9.84 -3.73
CA ASN A 142 -24.33 -9.27 -2.39
C ASN A 142 -23.30 -8.20 -2.14
N PHE A 143 -23.77 -6.98 -1.82
CA PHE A 143 -22.93 -5.86 -1.40
C PHE A 143 -23.22 -5.52 0.05
N ALA A 144 -22.18 -5.50 0.90
CA ALA A 144 -22.25 -4.92 2.23
C ALA A 144 -21.55 -3.56 2.20
N VAL A 145 -22.29 -2.50 2.53
CA VAL A 145 -21.73 -1.17 2.74
C VAL A 145 -21.68 -0.93 4.24
N ASP A 146 -20.46 -0.85 4.79
CA ASP A 146 -20.25 -0.42 6.16
C ASP A 146 -20.39 1.11 6.21
N ALA A 147 -21.61 1.56 6.57
CA ALA A 147 -21.86 2.95 6.87
C ALA A 147 -21.40 3.24 8.30
N SER A 148 -20.14 3.56 8.47
CA SER A 148 -19.67 4.21 9.69
C SER A 148 -20.33 5.59 9.75
N LEU A 149 -21.20 5.81 10.76
CA LEU A 149 -21.67 7.14 11.13
C LEU A 149 -20.45 7.95 11.61
N ILE A 150 -19.79 8.62 10.69
CA ILE A 150 -18.87 9.70 11.05
C ILE A 150 -19.76 10.80 11.62
N ARG A 151 -19.77 10.97 12.94
CA ARG A 151 -20.26 12.18 13.55
C ARG A 151 -19.33 13.29 13.08
N ALA A 152 -19.66 13.90 11.94
CA ALA A 152 -19.19 15.23 11.65
C ALA A 152 -19.66 16.10 12.81
N ASP A 153 -18.78 16.96 13.29
CA ASP A 153 -19.12 18.02 14.27
C ASP A 153 -20.00 19.05 13.53
N ALA A 154 -21.18 18.58 13.11
CA ALA A 154 -22.10 19.34 12.30
C ALA A 154 -22.77 20.38 13.20
N ASN A 155 -22.46 21.63 12.92
CA ASN A 155 -23.17 22.74 13.54
C ASN A 155 -24.69 22.56 13.31
N ARG A 156 -25.45 22.30 14.38
CA ARG A 156 -26.89 22.06 14.35
C ARG A 156 -27.70 23.15 13.63
N GLN A 157 -27.12 24.35 13.47
CA GLN A 157 -27.76 25.49 12.80
C GLN A 157 -27.66 25.43 11.26
N LYS A 158 -26.86 24.53 10.70
CA LYS A 158 -26.66 24.30 9.24
C LYS A 158 -27.27 22.98 8.75
N GLY A 159 -28.24 22.41 9.48
CA GLY A 159 -28.96 21.22 9.05
C GLY A 159 -29.79 21.49 7.79
N ILE A 160 -29.67 20.62 6.78
CA ILE A 160 -30.58 20.61 5.61
C ILE A 160 -31.78 19.75 6.02
N GLU A 161 -32.98 20.31 5.96
CA GLU A 161 -34.22 19.56 6.22
C GLU A 161 -34.38 18.44 5.18
N GLY A 162 -34.65 17.22 5.66
CA GLY A 162 -34.66 16.01 4.85
C GLY A 162 -35.63 15.98 3.67
N GLU A 163 -36.62 16.86 3.63
CA GLU A 163 -37.56 17.01 2.51
C GLU A 163 -36.96 17.64 1.25
N LYS A 164 -35.83 18.36 1.36
CA LYS A 164 -35.20 19.04 0.22
C LYS A 164 -34.15 18.25 -0.52
N GLY A 165 -33.77 17.07 -0.01
CA GLY A 165 -32.73 16.25 -0.61
C GLY A 165 -31.38 16.94 -0.68
N LEU A 166 -30.29 16.15 -0.80
CA LEU A 166 -28.97 16.70 -1.13
C LEU A 166 -28.99 17.20 -2.57
N PRO A 167 -28.45 18.40 -2.85
CA PRO A 167 -28.33 18.87 -4.24
C PRO A 167 -27.56 17.80 -5.08
N PRO A 168 -27.95 17.58 -6.35
CA PRO A 168 -27.45 16.48 -7.17
C PRO A 168 -25.93 16.51 -7.41
N GLU A 169 -25.26 17.62 -7.08
CA GLU A 169 -23.82 17.81 -7.21
C GLU A 169 -23.07 17.67 -5.87
N ALA A 170 -23.74 17.40 -4.76
CA ALA A 170 -23.08 17.22 -3.48
C ALA A 170 -22.38 15.86 -3.42
N THR A 171 -21.20 15.78 -4.02
CA THR A 171 -20.24 14.74 -3.71
C THR A 171 -19.71 14.98 -2.28
N GLY A 172 -19.29 13.94 -1.55
CA GLY A 172 -18.82 14.05 -0.16
C GLY A 172 -17.75 15.14 0.06
N ARG A 173 -17.01 15.55 -0.96
CA ARG A 173 -16.08 16.69 -0.96
C ARG A 173 -16.77 18.06 -0.85
N ALA A 174 -17.89 18.25 -1.55
CA ALA A 174 -18.61 19.53 -1.52
C ALA A 174 -19.22 19.82 -0.15
N VAL A 175 -19.53 18.77 0.63
CA VAL A 175 -20.05 18.90 2.00
C VAL A 175 -18.96 19.31 2.98
N GLU A 176 -17.70 18.85 2.78
CA GLU A 176 -16.56 19.26 3.61
C GLU A 176 -16.12 20.71 3.35
N GLU A 177 -16.18 21.18 2.09
CA GLU A 177 -15.75 22.54 1.74
C GLU A 177 -16.77 23.62 2.15
N SER A 178 -18.06 23.30 2.20
CA SER A 178 -19.10 24.24 2.68
C SER A 178 -19.15 24.37 4.20
N GLY A 179 -18.45 23.56 4.94
CA GLY A 179 -18.38 23.57 6.41
C GLY A 179 -17.27 24.45 7.00
N CYS A 180 -16.37 25.02 6.18
CA CYS A 180 -15.21 25.78 6.59
C CYS A 180 -15.29 27.24 6.12
N THR A 181 -16.23 27.99 6.65
CA THR A 181 -16.22 29.47 6.67
C THR A 181 -16.77 29.99 7.98
#